data_3b194e0ac9615f83ba14e9fa15764a07
#
_entry.id   3b194e0ac9615f83ba14e9fa15764a07
#
_cell.length_a   1.000
_cell.length_b   1.000
_cell.length_c   1.000
_cell.angle_alpha   90.00
_cell.angle_beta   90.00
_cell.angle_gamma   90.00
#
_symmetry.space_group_name_H-M   'P 1'
#
loop_
_entity.id
_entity.type
_entity.pdbx_description
1 polymer ?
#
loop_
_entity_poly.entity_id
_entity_poly.type
_entity_poly.pdbx_seq_one_letter_code
_entity_poly.pdbx_strand_id
1 'polypeptide(L)'
;MKLIWDEQALEQLKQVAGYVKRSFGVKRKNVFLREITHSTDMLVLNPYMGALDPRLSDRSKSYRSIIVNKLNKMVYYVEDNAVIIIAFWDCRRDADGQTQQLK
;
A
#
# COMPACT_ATOMS: atom_id res chain seq x y z
N MET A 1 11.77 -13.52 -2.40
CA MET A 1 11.32 -12.38 -3.21
C MET A 1 11.60 -11.11 -2.43
N LYS A 2 12.05 -10.06 -3.10
CA LYS A 2 12.36 -8.78 -2.47
C LYS A 2 11.11 -7.93 -2.27
N LEU A 3 11.13 -7.06 -1.27
CA LEU A 3 10.09 -6.07 -1.05
C LEU A 3 10.70 -4.69 -1.27
N ILE A 4 10.09 -3.91 -2.15
CA ILE A 4 10.56 -2.57 -2.47
C ILE A 4 9.40 -1.59 -2.29
N TRP A 5 9.63 -0.52 -1.53
CA TRP A 5 8.68 0.57 -1.41
C TRP A 5 9.14 1.68 -2.35
N ASP A 6 8.31 2.00 -3.32
CA ASP A 6 8.55 3.19 -4.14
C ASP A 6 8.55 4.43 -3.26
N GLU A 7 9.30 5.45 -3.67
CA GLU A 7 9.47 6.66 -2.87
C GLU A 7 8.13 7.31 -2.53
N GLN A 8 7.23 7.41 -3.51
CA GLN A 8 5.90 7.98 -3.28
C GLN A 8 5.10 7.16 -2.26
N ALA A 9 5.14 5.83 -2.39
CA ALA A 9 4.42 4.96 -1.46
C ALA A 9 4.95 5.08 -0.05
N LEU A 10 6.28 5.16 0.10
CA LEU A 10 6.90 5.31 1.40
C LEU A 10 6.50 6.64 2.06
N GLU A 11 6.46 7.71 1.28
CA GLU A 11 6.03 9.02 1.77
C GLU A 11 4.57 8.98 2.21
N GLN A 12 3.71 8.32 1.44
CA GLN A 12 2.30 8.16 1.80
C GLN A 12 2.14 7.38 3.11
N LEU A 13 2.93 6.32 3.28
CA LEU A 13 2.92 5.56 4.52
C LEU A 13 3.32 6.43 5.71
N LYS A 14 4.37 7.22 5.55
CA LYS A 14 4.84 8.12 6.61
C LYS A 14 3.77 9.15 6.99
N GLN A 15 3.04 9.67 6.01
CA GLN A 15 1.97 10.63 6.27
C GLN A 15 0.85 9.99 7.09
N VAL A 16 0.44 8.78 6.74
CA VAL A 16 -0.61 8.07 7.49
C VAL A 16 -0.13 7.74 8.91
N ALA A 17 1.11 7.25 9.03
CA ALA A 17 1.68 6.94 10.35
C ALA A 17 1.76 8.18 11.24
N GLY A 18 2.14 9.33 10.65
CA GLY A 18 2.17 10.60 11.37
C GLY A 18 0.80 11.04 11.85
N TYR A 19 -0.20 10.86 11.01
CA TYR A 19 -1.59 11.16 11.39
C TYR A 19 -2.03 10.27 12.56
N VAL A 20 -1.74 8.99 12.50
CA VAL A 20 -2.12 8.05 13.57
C VAL A 20 -1.44 8.45 14.87
N LYS A 21 -0.15 8.80 14.81
CA LYS A 21 0.59 9.24 15.99
C LYS A 21 -0.02 10.49 16.62
N ARG A 22 -0.34 11.50 15.81
CA ARG A 22 -0.90 12.78 16.31
C ARG A 22 -2.30 12.60 16.88
N SER A 23 -3.10 11.73 16.27
CA SER A 23 -4.49 11.56 16.66
C SER A 23 -4.69 10.53 17.77
N PHE A 24 -3.84 9.50 17.82
CA PHE A 24 -4.08 8.35 18.70
C PHE A 24 -2.86 7.93 19.52
N GLY A 25 -1.71 8.58 19.33
CA GLY A 25 -0.52 8.35 20.13
C GLY A 25 0.45 7.34 19.54
N VAL A 26 1.62 7.25 20.19
CA VAL A 26 2.75 6.43 19.73
C VAL A 26 2.41 4.93 19.76
N LYS A 27 1.72 4.47 20.79
CA LYS A 27 1.33 3.07 20.91
C LYS A 27 0.49 2.63 19.70
N ARG A 28 -0.49 3.43 19.32
CA ARG A 28 -1.36 3.13 18.19
C ARG A 28 -0.59 3.16 16.88
N LYS A 29 0.32 4.10 16.74
CA LYS A 29 1.20 4.16 15.57
C LYS A 29 2.02 2.87 15.45
N ASN A 30 2.56 2.36 16.55
CA ASN A 30 3.37 1.14 16.52
C ASN A 30 2.54 -0.08 16.14
N VAL A 31 1.30 -0.17 16.62
CA VAL A 31 0.37 -1.23 16.21
C VAL A 31 0.11 -1.15 14.71
N PHE A 32 -0.14 0.05 14.21
CA PHE A 32 -0.37 0.29 12.80
C PHE A 32 0.81 -0.20 11.95
N LEU A 33 2.03 0.16 12.34
CA LEU A 33 3.23 -0.24 11.59
C LEU A 33 3.45 -1.76 11.62
N ARG A 34 3.12 -2.43 12.73
CA ARG A 34 3.18 -3.89 12.79
C ARG A 34 2.17 -4.54 11.84
N GLU A 35 0.98 -3.97 11.72
CA GLU A 35 -0.01 -4.47 10.77
C GLU A 35 0.47 -4.33 9.33
N ILE A 36 1.12 -3.21 9.00
CA ILE A 36 1.71 -3.01 7.68
C ILE A 36 2.81 -4.04 7.41
N THR A 37 3.72 -4.23 8.38
CA THR A 37 4.80 -5.20 8.25
C THR A 37 4.25 -6.62 8.04
N HIS A 38 3.23 -7.00 8.80
CA HIS A 38 2.61 -8.31 8.63
C HIS A 38 2.05 -8.48 7.21
N SER A 39 1.38 -7.46 6.70
CA SER A 39 0.79 -7.51 5.35
C SER A 39 1.87 -7.62 4.27
N THR A 40 2.97 -6.88 4.41
CA THR A 40 4.05 -6.95 3.43
C THR A 40 4.79 -8.29 3.50
N ASP A 41 4.94 -8.86 4.69
CA ASP A 41 5.51 -10.19 4.84
C ASP A 41 4.65 -11.23 4.11
N MET A 42 3.34 -11.12 4.23
CA MET A 42 2.42 -12.00 3.51
C MET A 42 2.53 -11.83 2.00
N LEU A 43 2.70 -10.60 1.52
CA LEU A 43 2.87 -10.33 0.09
C LEU A 43 4.14 -10.97 -0.46
N VAL A 44 5.22 -10.95 0.30
CA VAL A 44 6.48 -11.56 -0.13
C VAL A 44 6.32 -13.07 -0.29
N LEU A 45 5.51 -13.69 0.58
CA LEU A 45 5.24 -15.14 0.51
C LEU A 45 4.22 -15.48 -0.58
N ASN A 46 3.26 -14.59 -0.83
CA ASN A 46 2.17 -14.80 -1.78
C ASN A 46 1.98 -13.56 -2.65
N PRO A 47 2.89 -13.31 -3.60
CA PRO A 47 2.90 -12.03 -4.32
C PRO A 47 1.65 -11.76 -5.16
N TYR A 48 0.93 -12.80 -5.53
CA TYR A 48 -0.28 -12.63 -6.35
C TYR A 48 -1.57 -12.71 -5.54
N MET A 49 -1.48 -12.56 -4.21
CA MET A 49 -2.66 -12.64 -3.35
C MET A 49 -3.61 -11.46 -3.54
N GLY A 50 -3.11 -10.29 -3.92
CA GLY A 50 -3.95 -9.14 -4.15
C GLY A 50 -4.74 -9.25 -5.44
N ALA A 51 -5.95 -8.68 -5.45
CA ALA A 51 -6.78 -8.66 -6.64
C ALA A 51 -6.24 -7.64 -7.65
N LEU A 52 -6.38 -7.93 -8.94
CA LEU A 52 -6.08 -6.94 -9.98
C LEU A 52 -6.97 -5.72 -9.77
N ASP A 53 -6.38 -4.55 -9.88
CA ASP A 53 -7.11 -3.30 -9.64
C ASP A 53 -7.73 -2.84 -10.95
N PRO A 54 -9.07 -2.87 -11.07
CA PRO A 54 -9.73 -2.53 -12.34
C PRO A 54 -9.55 -1.07 -12.75
N ARG A 55 -9.28 -0.17 -11.78
CA ARG A 55 -9.05 1.24 -12.09
C ARG A 55 -7.70 1.50 -12.73
N LEU A 56 -6.82 0.50 -12.69
CA LEU A 56 -5.47 0.60 -13.25
C LEU A 56 -5.27 -0.36 -14.41
N SER A 57 -6.36 -0.90 -14.98
CA SER A 57 -6.30 -1.91 -16.02
C SER A 57 -5.64 -1.41 -17.31
N ASP A 58 -5.65 -0.10 -17.56
CA ASP A 58 -5.06 0.49 -18.76
C ASP A 58 -3.57 0.71 -18.66
N ARG A 59 -2.98 0.46 -17.49
CA ARG A 59 -1.55 0.67 -17.29
C ARG A 59 -0.75 -0.45 -17.93
N SER A 60 0.51 -0.17 -18.22
CA SER A 60 1.43 -1.16 -18.83
C SER A 60 1.76 -2.33 -17.91
N LYS A 61 1.57 -2.17 -16.61
CA LYS A 61 1.86 -3.20 -15.62
C LYS A 61 0.57 -3.73 -15.01
N SER A 62 0.64 -4.96 -14.51
CA SER A 62 -0.50 -5.58 -13.82
C SER A 62 -0.48 -5.17 -12.36
N TYR A 63 -1.23 -4.13 -12.04
CA TYR A 63 -1.30 -3.62 -10.67
C TYR A 63 -2.32 -4.42 -9.87
N ARG A 64 -1.93 -4.74 -8.63
CA ARG A 64 -2.78 -5.44 -7.68
C ARG A 64 -2.91 -4.61 -6.41
N SER A 65 -3.93 -4.89 -5.62
CA SER A 65 -4.12 -4.19 -4.37
C SER A 65 -4.61 -5.11 -3.28
N ILE A 66 -4.27 -4.76 -2.04
CA ILE A 66 -4.82 -5.39 -0.85
C ILE A 66 -5.28 -4.31 0.11
N ILE A 67 -6.23 -4.68 0.96
CA ILE A 67 -6.71 -3.79 2.02
C ILE A 67 -5.98 -4.18 3.31
N VAL A 68 -5.41 -3.20 3.98
CA VAL A 68 -4.69 -3.39 5.23
C VAL A 68 -5.49 -2.70 6.34
N ASN A 69 -5.66 -3.38 7.47
CA ASN A 69 -6.37 -2.91 8.67
C ASN A 69 -7.74 -2.26 8.37
N LYS A 70 -8.41 -2.70 7.32
CA LYS A 70 -9.75 -2.28 6.89
C LYS A 70 -9.83 -0.85 6.36
N LEU A 71 -8.80 -0.03 6.56
CA LEU A 71 -8.85 1.40 6.24
C LEU A 71 -7.89 1.83 5.16
N ASN A 72 -6.89 1.03 4.86
CA ASN A 72 -5.84 1.45 3.93
C ASN A 72 -5.72 0.47 2.78
N LYS A 73 -5.45 1.02 1.60
CA LYS A 73 -5.26 0.25 0.37
C LYS A 73 -3.80 0.36 -0.04
N MET A 74 -3.18 -0.79 -0.29
CA MET A 74 -1.80 -0.87 -0.73
C MET A 74 -1.79 -1.39 -2.17
N VAL A 75 -1.23 -0.61 -3.09
CA VAL A 75 -1.16 -0.95 -4.51
C VAL A 75 0.27 -1.35 -4.84
N TYR A 76 0.42 -2.45 -5.57
CA TYR A 76 1.73 -2.98 -5.89
C TYR A 76 1.71 -3.71 -7.24
N TYR A 77 2.90 -4.02 -7.75
CA TYR A 77 3.05 -4.96 -8.85
C TYR A 77 4.25 -5.86 -8.58
N VAL A 78 4.36 -6.95 -9.34
CA VAL A 78 5.45 -7.92 -9.19
C VAL A 78 6.31 -7.86 -10.45
N GLU A 79 7.63 -7.69 -10.27
CA GLU A 79 8.56 -7.61 -11.39
C GLU A 79 9.96 -7.96 -10.90
N ASP A 80 10.72 -8.70 -11.69
CA ASP A 80 12.13 -9.04 -11.40
C ASP A 80 12.33 -9.63 -10.00
N ASN A 81 11.46 -10.56 -9.64
CA ASN A 81 11.50 -11.25 -8.34
C ASN A 81 11.35 -10.29 -7.16
N ALA A 82 10.57 -9.23 -7.35
CA ALA A 82 10.30 -8.25 -6.30
C ALA A 82 8.82 -7.88 -6.27
N VAL A 83 8.32 -7.60 -5.08
CA VAL A 83 7.04 -6.92 -4.86
C VAL A 83 7.36 -5.45 -4.71
N ILE A 84 6.80 -4.64 -5.59
CA ILE A 84 7.06 -3.20 -5.61
C ILE A 84 5.79 -2.45 -5.25
N ILE A 85 5.80 -1.83 -4.06
CA ILE A 85 4.64 -1.10 -3.56
C ILE A 85 4.73 0.32 -4.07
N ILE A 86 3.71 0.75 -4.83
CA ILE A 86 3.73 2.05 -5.50
C ILE A 86 2.79 3.07 -4.89
N ALA A 87 1.84 2.63 -4.08
CA ALA A 87 0.91 3.57 -3.45
C ALA A 87 0.35 2.99 -2.15
N PHE A 88 0.06 3.87 -1.22
CA PHE A 88 -0.53 3.53 0.07
C PHE A 88 -1.57 4.61 0.40
N TRP A 89 -2.85 4.25 0.41
CA TRP A 89 -3.96 5.20 0.53
C TRP A 89 -4.91 4.85 1.66
N ASP A 90 -5.54 5.89 2.19
CA ASP A 90 -6.72 5.75 3.04
C ASP A 90 -7.90 5.44 2.11
N CYS A 91 -8.62 4.34 2.38
CA CYS A 91 -9.75 3.89 1.56
C CYS A 91 -10.93 4.87 1.55
N ARG A 92 -10.95 5.81 2.48
CA ARG A 92 -12.01 6.80 2.56
C ARG A 92 -11.81 7.97 1.60
N ARG A 93 -10.64 8.03 0.93
CA ARG A 93 -10.36 9.09 -0.03
C ARG A 93 -11.06 8.83 -1.36
N ASP A 94 -11.22 9.91 -2.12
CA ASP A 94 -11.81 9.85 -3.44
C ASP A 94 -11.01 8.97 -4.39
N ALA A 95 -11.70 8.04 -5.05
CA ALA A 95 -11.07 7.09 -5.97
C ALA A 95 -10.43 7.79 -7.17
N ASP A 96 -11.03 8.88 -7.66
CA ASP A 96 -10.48 9.63 -8.79
C ASP A 96 -9.16 10.30 -8.41
N GLY A 97 -9.09 10.83 -7.20
CA GLY A 97 -7.86 11.41 -6.68
C GLY A 97 -6.76 10.37 -6.58
N GLN A 98 -7.09 9.14 -6.17
CA GLN A 98 -6.13 8.05 -6.12
C GLN A 98 -5.56 7.73 -7.49
N THR A 99 -6.42 7.65 -8.49
CA THR A 99 -6.00 7.35 -9.86
C THR A 99 -5.07 8.44 -10.39
N GLN A 100 -5.36 9.69 -10.11
CA GLN A 100 -4.52 10.80 -10.54
C GLN A 100 -3.13 10.76 -9.92
N GLN A 101 -2.99 10.26 -8.70
CA GLN A 101 -1.70 10.17 -8.03
C GLN A 101 -0.74 9.21 -8.70
N LEU A 102 -1.24 8.30 -9.51
CA LEU A 102 -0.41 7.28 -10.18
C LEU A 102 0.05 7.67 -11.57
N LYS A 103 -0.23 8.87 -12.00
CA LYS A 103 0.20 9.32 -13.33
C LYS A 103 1.70 9.54 -13.44
#